data_f87dfb9804b3b5e626e63186aef5586a
#
_entry.id   f87dfb9804b3b5e626e63186aef5586a
#
_cell.length_a   1.000
_cell.length_b   1.000
_cell.length_c   1.000
_cell.angle_alpha   90.00
_cell.angle_beta   90.00
_cell.angle_gamma   90.00
#
_symmetry.space_group_name_H-M   'P 1'
#
loop_
_entity.id
_entity.type
_entity.pdbx_description
1 polymer ?
#
loop_
_entity_poly.entity_id
_entity_poly.type
_entity_poly.pdbx_seq_one_letter_code
_entity_poly.pdbx_strand_id
1 'polypeptide(L)'
;MFISIVFINIKTKTMDHTKETIEILNDLILINNDRIAGYERALEELEEGEDDLKMQFKGMIDESREARISLGKEVQVLGGEMAEGTMNTGKIYRVWMDLKAMFTGHDRHSVLSNCEAGEDAAQKAYKSALEEEHLPGFLREMITEQQHNLKFSHDEIKSLRDQTA
;
A
#
# COMPACT_ATOMS: atom_id res chain seq x y z
N MET A 1 44.02 0.12 -17.12
CA MET A 1 43.05 1.19 -17.40
C MET A 1 41.63 0.67 -17.67
N PHE A 2 41.44 -0.41 -18.41
CA PHE A 2 40.10 -0.97 -18.72
C PHE A 2 39.39 -1.61 -17.51
N ILE A 3 40.08 -2.24 -16.57
CA ILE A 3 39.47 -2.89 -15.39
C ILE A 3 38.83 -1.90 -14.43
N SER A 4 39.44 -0.71 -14.23
CA SER A 4 38.88 0.32 -13.33
C SER A 4 37.56 0.91 -13.82
N ILE A 5 37.38 1.07 -15.12
CA ILE A 5 36.15 1.63 -15.72
C ILE A 5 34.98 0.64 -15.60
N VAL A 6 35.24 -0.66 -15.78
CA VAL A 6 34.24 -1.71 -15.64
C VAL A 6 33.74 -1.81 -14.18
N PHE A 7 34.65 -1.78 -13.20
CA PHE A 7 34.28 -1.79 -11.77
C PHE A 7 33.46 -0.56 -11.34
N ILE A 8 33.80 0.62 -11.87
CA ILE A 8 33.05 1.86 -11.58
C ILE A 8 31.64 1.78 -12.16
N ASN A 9 31.48 1.33 -13.40
CA ASN A 9 30.18 1.16 -14.03
C ASN A 9 29.28 0.15 -13.32
N ILE A 10 29.81 -1.00 -12.89
CA ILE A 10 29.06 -2.01 -12.16
C ILE A 10 28.62 -1.45 -10.80
N LYS A 11 29.50 -0.77 -10.06
CA LYS A 11 29.19 -0.20 -8.75
C LYS A 11 28.13 0.90 -8.85
N THR A 12 28.21 1.75 -9.85
CA THR A 12 27.22 2.82 -10.07
C THR A 12 25.85 2.25 -10.42
N LYS A 13 25.79 1.26 -11.30
CA LYS A 13 24.55 0.59 -11.70
C LYS A 13 23.88 -0.15 -10.52
N THR A 14 24.68 -0.84 -9.69
CA THR A 14 24.16 -1.52 -8.48
C THR A 14 23.63 -0.54 -7.46
N MET A 15 24.26 0.62 -7.28
CA MET A 15 23.79 1.69 -6.39
C MET A 15 22.48 2.32 -6.89
N ASP A 16 22.32 2.48 -8.21
CA ASP A 16 21.06 2.97 -8.81
C ASP A 16 19.91 1.99 -8.53
N HIS A 17 20.08 0.71 -8.75
CA HIS A 17 19.04 -0.29 -8.47
C HIS A 17 18.67 -0.39 -6.98
N THR A 18 19.64 -0.22 -6.07
CA THR A 18 19.35 -0.18 -4.63
C THR A 18 18.49 1.02 -4.28
N LYS A 19 18.77 2.19 -4.86
CA LYS A 19 18.00 3.40 -4.65
C LYS A 19 16.57 3.25 -5.18
N GLU A 20 16.42 2.74 -6.40
CA GLU A 20 15.09 2.44 -7.00
C GLU A 20 14.31 1.46 -6.12
N THR A 21 14.95 0.40 -5.60
CA THR A 21 14.30 -0.54 -4.69
C THR A 21 13.82 0.14 -3.41
N ILE A 22 14.62 1.01 -2.79
CA ILE A 22 14.21 1.78 -1.61
C ILE A 22 13.01 2.68 -1.92
N GLU A 23 12.98 3.33 -3.08
CA GLU A 23 11.86 4.17 -3.51
C GLU A 23 10.57 3.34 -3.66
N ILE A 24 10.64 2.17 -4.30
CA ILE A 24 9.51 1.24 -4.43
C ILE A 24 8.96 0.82 -3.07
N LEU A 25 9.84 0.39 -2.15
CA LEU A 25 9.43 -0.03 -0.81
C LEU A 25 8.79 1.13 -0.03
N ASN A 26 9.33 2.33 -0.15
CA ASN A 26 8.79 3.53 0.46
C ASN A 26 7.43 3.92 -0.12
N ASP A 27 7.22 3.76 -1.42
CA ASP A 27 5.90 3.97 -2.03
C ASP A 27 4.86 2.99 -1.47
N LEU A 28 5.23 1.72 -1.28
CA LEU A 28 4.33 0.74 -0.65
C LEU A 28 4.09 1.02 0.84
N ILE A 29 5.06 1.58 1.57
CA ILE A 29 4.89 2.06 2.94
C ILE A 29 3.84 3.17 2.99
N LEU A 30 3.95 4.16 2.09
CA LEU A 30 2.99 5.27 2.01
C LEU A 30 1.58 4.79 1.65
N ILE A 31 1.46 3.82 0.75
CA ILE A 31 0.17 3.18 0.42
C ILE A 31 -0.44 2.50 1.65
N ASN A 32 0.34 1.79 2.44
CA ASN A 32 -0.16 1.19 3.67
C ASN A 32 -0.54 2.24 4.73
N ASN A 33 0.20 3.35 4.82
CA ASN A 33 -0.18 4.48 5.67
C ASN A 33 -1.51 5.11 5.23
N ASP A 34 -1.71 5.28 3.93
CA ASP A 34 -2.98 5.77 3.36
C ASP A 34 -4.13 4.81 3.65
N ARG A 35 -3.89 3.50 3.53
CA ARG A 35 -4.89 2.46 3.82
C ARG A 35 -5.27 2.47 5.30
N ILE A 36 -4.32 2.63 6.21
CA ILE A 36 -4.57 2.81 7.65
C ILE A 36 -5.47 4.04 7.88
N ALA A 37 -5.06 5.20 7.36
CA ALA A 37 -5.82 6.43 7.51
C ALA A 37 -7.22 6.34 6.90
N GLY A 38 -7.36 5.65 5.77
CA GLY A 38 -8.65 5.40 5.10
C GLY A 38 -9.60 4.57 5.97
N TYR A 39 -9.12 3.49 6.57
CA TYR A 39 -9.95 2.66 7.47
C TYR A 39 -10.20 3.31 8.83
N GLU A 40 -9.26 4.08 9.38
CA GLU A 40 -9.49 4.89 10.57
C GLU A 40 -10.62 5.90 10.30
N ARG A 41 -10.62 6.56 9.14
CA ARG A 41 -11.71 7.43 8.72
C ARG A 41 -13.02 6.67 8.53
N ALA A 42 -12.99 5.51 7.89
CA ALA A 42 -14.18 4.68 7.70
C ALA A 42 -14.82 4.25 9.05
N LEU A 43 -14.00 3.95 10.07
CA LEU A 43 -14.47 3.65 11.43
C LEU A 43 -15.23 4.83 12.07
N GLU A 44 -14.81 6.07 11.81
CA GLU A 44 -15.49 7.27 12.29
C GLU A 44 -16.84 7.53 11.62
N GLU A 45 -16.99 7.05 10.38
CA GLU A 45 -18.21 7.22 9.57
C GLU A 45 -19.26 6.13 9.79
N LEU A 46 -18.93 5.02 10.50
CA LEU A 46 -19.87 3.93 10.77
C LEU A 46 -20.95 4.32 11.76
N GLU A 47 -22.18 3.96 11.45
CA GLU A 47 -23.32 4.10 12.35
C GLU A 47 -23.26 3.15 13.55
N GLU A 48 -24.11 3.38 14.54
CA GLU A 48 -24.28 2.46 15.66
C GLU A 48 -24.84 1.10 15.18
N GLY A 49 -24.28 0.01 15.70
CA GLY A 49 -24.71 -1.36 15.34
C GLY A 49 -23.88 -2.02 14.23
N GLU A 50 -22.94 -1.30 13.59
CA GLU A 50 -22.04 -1.82 12.55
C GLU A 50 -20.78 -2.51 13.15
N ASP A 51 -20.97 -3.33 14.19
CA ASP A 51 -19.84 -3.93 14.93
C ASP A 51 -19.06 -4.96 14.10
N ASP A 52 -19.70 -5.61 13.13
CA ASP A 52 -19.06 -6.50 12.15
C ASP A 52 -18.06 -5.72 11.29
N LEU A 53 -18.41 -4.56 10.75
CA LEU A 53 -17.53 -3.71 9.97
C LEU A 53 -16.43 -3.09 10.83
N LYS A 54 -16.74 -2.70 12.07
CA LYS A 54 -15.71 -2.19 12.99
C LYS A 54 -14.61 -3.21 13.24
N MET A 55 -14.97 -4.49 13.41
CA MET A 55 -13.99 -5.56 13.58
C MET A 55 -13.19 -5.79 12.31
N GLN A 56 -13.86 -5.83 11.16
CA GLN A 56 -13.23 -6.00 9.85
C GLN A 56 -12.21 -4.89 9.57
N PHE A 57 -12.60 -3.63 9.72
CA PHE A 57 -11.72 -2.48 9.44
C PHE A 57 -10.51 -2.41 10.37
N LYS A 58 -10.66 -2.79 11.64
CA LYS A 58 -9.52 -2.93 12.57
C LYS A 58 -8.54 -4.01 12.10
N GLY A 59 -9.03 -5.15 11.61
CA GLY A 59 -8.19 -6.19 11.03
C GLY A 59 -7.39 -5.70 9.82
N MET A 60 -8.01 -4.91 8.95
CA MET A 60 -7.35 -4.33 7.78
C MET A 60 -6.31 -3.26 8.13
N ILE A 61 -6.54 -2.50 9.20
CA ILE A 61 -5.55 -1.58 9.77
C ILE A 61 -4.32 -2.35 10.27
N ASP A 62 -4.54 -3.42 11.02
CA ASP A 62 -3.44 -4.23 11.57
C ASP A 62 -2.64 -4.92 10.46
N GLU A 63 -3.29 -5.46 9.43
CA GLU A 63 -2.63 -6.00 8.23
C GLU A 63 -1.72 -4.95 7.56
N SER A 64 -2.19 -3.72 7.37
CA SER A 64 -1.38 -2.65 6.80
C SER A 64 -0.22 -2.22 7.71
N ARG A 65 -0.40 -2.26 9.03
CA ARG A 65 0.67 -2.01 9.99
C ARG A 65 1.78 -3.07 9.91
N GLU A 66 1.41 -4.34 9.79
CA GLU A 66 2.37 -5.45 9.64
C GLU A 66 3.13 -5.35 8.31
N ALA A 67 2.43 -5.09 7.21
CA ALA A 67 3.05 -4.87 5.90
C ALA A 67 4.04 -3.71 5.93
N ARG A 68 3.66 -2.57 6.52
CA ARG A 68 4.52 -1.39 6.69
C ARG A 68 5.78 -1.70 7.49
N ILE A 69 5.66 -2.45 8.59
CA ILE A 69 6.81 -2.85 9.42
C ILE A 69 7.77 -3.74 8.62
N SER A 70 7.26 -4.70 7.89
CA SER A 70 8.08 -5.60 7.06
C SER A 70 8.82 -4.84 5.97
N LEU A 71 8.14 -3.97 5.24
CA LEU A 71 8.73 -3.10 4.21
C LEU A 71 9.79 -2.15 4.81
N GLY A 72 9.50 -1.54 5.95
CA GLY A 72 10.42 -0.62 6.64
C GLY A 72 11.71 -1.28 7.10
N LYS A 73 11.67 -2.55 7.55
CA LYS A 73 12.86 -3.33 7.87
C LYS A 73 13.76 -3.49 6.64
N GLU A 74 13.19 -3.80 5.49
CA GLU A 74 13.95 -3.97 4.26
C GLU A 74 14.56 -2.65 3.76
N VAL A 75 13.84 -1.53 3.89
CA VAL A 75 14.39 -0.19 3.61
C VAL A 75 15.64 0.07 4.45
N GLN A 76 15.59 -0.24 5.75
CA GLN A 76 16.74 -0.07 6.66
C GLN A 76 17.90 -0.99 6.31
N VAL A 77 17.64 -2.26 5.96
CA VAL A 77 18.67 -3.22 5.51
C VAL A 77 19.37 -2.72 4.25
N LEU A 78 18.66 -2.06 3.35
CA LEU A 78 19.22 -1.45 2.13
C LEU A 78 19.94 -0.12 2.39
N GLY A 79 19.95 0.37 3.64
CA GLY A 79 20.60 1.63 4.04
C GLY A 79 19.78 2.88 3.74
N GLY A 80 18.47 2.73 3.50
CA GLY A 80 17.54 3.84 3.30
C GLY A 80 16.85 4.28 4.59
N GLU A 81 16.07 5.33 4.48
CA GLU A 81 15.18 5.82 5.52
C GLU A 81 13.74 5.48 5.16
N MET A 82 13.00 5.00 6.15
CA MET A 82 11.59 4.66 6.00
C MET A 82 10.75 5.92 5.79
N ALA A 83 9.90 5.92 4.76
CA ALA A 83 8.98 7.02 4.50
C ALA A 83 7.97 7.20 5.64
N GLU A 84 7.67 8.46 5.95
CA GLU A 84 6.69 8.86 6.96
C GLU A 84 5.50 9.58 6.31
N GLY A 85 4.36 9.55 6.99
CA GLY A 85 3.15 10.22 6.53
C GLY A 85 2.39 9.47 5.46
N THR A 86 1.60 10.20 4.68
CA THR A 86 0.78 9.70 3.59
C THR A 86 1.34 10.15 2.24
N MET A 87 0.89 9.53 1.16
CA MET A 87 1.37 9.87 -0.17
C MET A 87 1.00 11.31 -0.55
N ASN A 88 2.02 12.16 -0.72
CA ASN A 88 1.84 13.58 -1.04
C ASN A 88 2.01 13.91 -2.53
N THR A 89 2.50 12.99 -3.34
CA THR A 89 2.81 13.23 -4.75
C THR A 89 2.57 12.00 -5.61
N GLY A 90 2.03 12.20 -6.83
CA GLY A 90 1.88 11.17 -7.86
C GLY A 90 0.44 10.74 -8.15
N LYS A 91 0.29 9.78 -9.08
CA LYS A 91 -1.02 9.29 -9.55
C LYS A 91 -1.85 8.62 -8.45
N ILE A 92 -1.19 7.99 -7.47
CA ILE A 92 -1.83 7.28 -6.36
C ILE A 92 -2.36 8.27 -5.34
N TYR A 93 -1.61 9.34 -5.04
CA TYR A 93 -2.08 10.45 -4.21
C TYR A 93 -3.40 11.05 -4.70
N ARG A 94 -3.57 11.23 -6.01
CA ARG A 94 -4.83 11.75 -6.58
C ARG A 94 -6.01 10.82 -6.31
N VAL A 95 -5.82 9.51 -6.44
CA VAL A 95 -6.87 8.52 -6.15
C VAL A 95 -7.31 8.62 -4.69
N TRP A 96 -6.35 8.74 -3.74
CA TRP A 96 -6.68 8.89 -2.31
C TRP A 96 -7.22 10.27 -1.94
N MET A 97 -6.81 11.34 -2.63
CA MET A 97 -7.40 12.68 -2.46
C MET A 97 -8.83 12.73 -2.98
N ASP A 98 -9.10 12.10 -4.11
CA ASP A 98 -10.45 11.96 -4.64
C ASP A 98 -11.33 11.13 -3.69
N LEU A 99 -10.77 10.10 -3.05
CA LEU A 99 -11.44 9.33 -1.99
C LEU A 99 -11.76 10.16 -0.75
N LYS A 100 -10.85 11.02 -0.29
CA LYS A 100 -11.13 11.94 0.83
C LYS A 100 -12.27 12.91 0.52
N ALA A 101 -12.45 13.28 -0.76
CA ALA A 101 -13.58 14.09 -1.22
C ALA A 101 -14.87 13.27 -1.39
N MET A 102 -14.78 11.96 -1.54
CA MET A 102 -15.90 11.04 -1.83
C MET A 102 -16.56 10.45 -0.58
N PHE A 103 -16.02 10.63 0.64
CA PHE A 103 -16.74 10.30 1.89
C PHE A 103 -17.93 11.24 2.09
N THR A 104 -18.92 11.10 1.21
CA THR A 104 -20.12 11.94 1.20
C THR A 104 -21.34 11.27 1.84
N GLY A 105 -21.24 9.98 2.19
CA GLY A 105 -22.31 9.21 2.81
C GLY A 105 -21.83 8.44 4.03
N HIS A 106 -22.69 8.39 5.06
CA HIS A 106 -22.44 7.65 6.31
C HIS A 106 -23.11 6.26 6.33
N ASP A 107 -23.91 5.95 5.30
CA ASP A 107 -24.57 4.66 5.20
C ASP A 107 -23.58 3.55 4.85
N ARG A 108 -23.91 2.33 5.26
CA ARG A 108 -23.07 1.14 5.08
C ARG A 108 -22.55 0.95 3.64
N HIS A 109 -23.42 1.16 2.65
CA HIS A 109 -23.06 1.01 1.24
C HIS A 109 -22.03 2.03 0.80
N SER A 110 -22.21 3.29 1.15
CA SER A 110 -21.30 4.39 0.83
C SER A 110 -19.93 4.21 1.47
N VAL A 111 -19.87 3.82 2.74
CA VAL A 111 -18.62 3.54 3.45
C VAL A 111 -17.87 2.39 2.79
N LEU A 112 -18.54 1.28 2.49
CA LEU A 112 -17.92 0.13 1.83
C LEU A 112 -17.46 0.45 0.40
N SER A 113 -18.20 1.25 -0.37
CA SER A 113 -17.80 1.69 -1.70
C SER A 113 -16.52 2.54 -1.67
N ASN A 114 -16.40 3.41 -0.66
CA ASN A 114 -15.18 4.20 -0.47
C ASN A 114 -13.98 3.33 -0.06
N CYS A 115 -14.19 2.34 0.81
CA CYS A 115 -13.15 1.38 1.19
C CYS A 115 -12.68 0.57 -0.01
N GLU A 116 -13.60 0.06 -0.85
CA GLU A 116 -13.26 -0.68 -2.07
C GLU A 116 -12.39 0.14 -3.02
N ALA A 117 -12.74 1.39 -3.26
CA ALA A 117 -11.93 2.26 -4.12
C ALA A 117 -10.50 2.46 -3.55
N GLY A 118 -10.35 2.50 -2.23
CA GLY A 118 -9.05 2.50 -1.56
C GLY A 118 -8.27 1.19 -1.75
N GLU A 119 -8.94 0.07 -1.64
CA GLU A 119 -8.35 -1.26 -1.91
C GLU A 119 -7.93 -1.40 -3.38
N ASP A 120 -8.71 -0.89 -4.33
CA ASP A 120 -8.35 -0.86 -5.76
C ASP A 120 -7.04 -0.08 -5.98
N ALA A 121 -6.88 1.06 -5.33
CA ALA A 121 -5.66 1.86 -5.40
C ALA A 121 -4.45 1.11 -4.82
N ALA A 122 -4.61 0.43 -3.69
CA ALA A 122 -3.57 -0.38 -3.07
C ALA A 122 -3.16 -1.55 -3.99
N GLN A 123 -4.12 -2.29 -4.57
CA GLN A 123 -3.85 -3.36 -5.52
C GLN A 123 -3.04 -2.86 -6.73
N LYS A 124 -3.41 -1.70 -7.26
CA LYS A 124 -2.70 -1.09 -8.41
C LYS A 124 -1.26 -0.72 -8.05
N ALA A 125 -1.02 -0.19 -6.85
CA ALA A 125 0.32 0.15 -6.39
C ALA A 125 1.21 -1.09 -6.24
N TYR A 126 0.72 -2.14 -5.60
CA TYR A 126 1.44 -3.40 -5.45
C TYR A 126 1.72 -4.07 -6.79
N LYS A 127 0.76 -4.06 -7.72
CA LYS A 127 0.97 -4.56 -9.08
C LYS A 127 2.09 -3.79 -9.79
N SER A 128 2.08 -2.47 -9.71
CA SER A 128 3.11 -1.62 -10.31
C SER A 128 4.50 -1.93 -9.74
N ALA A 129 4.61 -2.11 -8.42
CA ALA A 129 5.86 -2.48 -7.77
C ALA A 129 6.40 -3.83 -8.25
N LEU A 130 5.52 -4.81 -8.50
CA LEU A 130 5.89 -6.14 -8.98
C LEU A 130 6.28 -6.17 -10.47
N GLU A 131 5.94 -5.14 -11.25
CA GLU A 131 6.35 -4.99 -12.65
C GLU A 131 7.80 -4.50 -12.80
N GLU A 132 8.43 -4.01 -11.72
CA GLU A 132 9.80 -3.51 -11.75
C GLU A 132 10.84 -4.64 -11.95
N GLU A 133 11.63 -4.55 -13.02
CA GLU A 133 12.54 -5.63 -13.45
C GLU A 133 13.64 -5.90 -12.44
N HIS A 134 14.14 -4.88 -11.75
CA HIS A 134 15.30 -4.96 -10.87
C HIS A 134 14.97 -5.25 -9.41
N LEU A 135 13.70 -5.50 -9.10
CA LEU A 135 13.27 -5.86 -7.75
C LEU A 135 13.88 -7.21 -7.35
N PRO A 136 14.67 -7.28 -6.25
CA PRO A 136 15.26 -8.54 -5.77
C PRO A 136 14.20 -9.63 -5.54
N GLY A 137 14.56 -10.89 -5.84
CA GLY A 137 13.61 -12.01 -5.81
C GLY A 137 12.91 -12.20 -4.46
N PHE A 138 13.63 -12.08 -3.34
CA PHE A 138 13.06 -12.23 -2.00
C PHE A 138 12.09 -11.07 -1.65
N LEU A 139 12.34 -9.86 -2.14
CA LEU A 139 11.41 -8.73 -2.00
C LEU A 139 10.17 -8.93 -2.87
N ARG A 140 10.35 -9.46 -4.07
CA ARG A 140 9.24 -9.82 -4.96
C ARG A 140 8.31 -10.83 -4.31
N GLU A 141 8.86 -11.87 -3.65
CA GLU A 141 8.08 -12.86 -2.91
C GLU A 141 7.29 -12.21 -1.77
N MET A 142 7.93 -11.39 -0.93
CA MET A 142 7.29 -10.67 0.17
C MET A 142 6.17 -9.73 -0.32
N ILE A 143 6.44 -8.95 -1.36
CA ILE A 143 5.45 -8.01 -1.93
C ILE A 143 4.29 -8.78 -2.58
N THR A 144 4.55 -9.93 -3.21
CA THR A 144 3.51 -10.79 -3.78
C THR A 144 2.60 -11.35 -2.68
N GLU A 145 3.16 -11.81 -1.56
CA GLU A 145 2.39 -12.30 -0.42
C GLU A 145 1.51 -11.19 0.16
N GLN A 146 2.07 -9.99 0.37
CA GLN A 146 1.31 -8.83 0.82
C GLN A 146 0.17 -8.47 -0.16
N GLN A 147 0.45 -8.49 -1.47
CA GLN A 147 -0.58 -8.24 -2.49
C GLN A 147 -1.71 -9.26 -2.43
N HIS A 148 -1.42 -10.54 -2.21
CA HIS A 148 -2.45 -11.58 -2.08
C HIS A 148 -3.35 -11.34 -0.85
N ASN A 149 -2.76 -10.94 0.28
CA ASN A 149 -3.51 -10.61 1.49
C ASN A 149 -4.42 -9.39 1.25
N LEU A 150 -3.88 -8.33 0.65
CA LEU A 150 -4.67 -7.15 0.26
C LEU A 150 -5.78 -7.49 -0.74
N LYS A 151 -5.54 -8.41 -1.68
CA LYS A 151 -6.58 -8.86 -2.60
C LYS A 151 -7.70 -9.59 -1.89
N PHE A 152 -7.40 -10.41 -0.91
CA PHE A 152 -8.40 -11.06 -0.09
C PHE A 152 -9.27 -10.02 0.63
N SER A 153 -8.65 -9.04 1.26
CA SER A 153 -9.34 -7.92 1.92
C SER A 153 -10.21 -7.11 0.94
N HIS A 154 -9.71 -6.81 -0.24
CA HIS A 154 -10.47 -6.17 -1.32
C HIS A 154 -11.74 -6.97 -1.68
N ASP A 155 -11.58 -8.29 -1.89
CA ASP A 155 -12.70 -9.15 -2.31
C ASP A 155 -13.76 -9.26 -1.19
N GLU A 156 -13.34 -9.25 0.09
CA GLU A 156 -14.26 -9.18 1.23
C GLU A 156 -15.06 -7.87 1.26
N ILE A 157 -14.40 -6.74 1.14
CA ILE A 157 -15.06 -5.40 1.12
C ILE A 157 -16.04 -5.32 -0.04
N LYS A 158 -15.63 -5.78 -1.23
CA LYS A 158 -16.49 -5.82 -2.41
C LYS A 158 -17.73 -6.69 -2.17
N SER A 159 -17.55 -7.86 -1.60
CA SER A 159 -18.67 -8.77 -1.28
C SER A 159 -19.65 -8.14 -0.28
N LEU A 160 -19.14 -7.50 0.76
CA LEU A 160 -19.97 -6.80 1.75
C LEU A 160 -20.73 -5.63 1.12
N ARG A 161 -20.09 -4.84 0.26
CA ARG A 161 -20.76 -3.76 -0.48
C ARG A 161 -21.89 -4.29 -1.37
N ASP A 162 -21.62 -5.35 -2.12
CA ASP A 162 -22.60 -5.92 -3.06
C ASP A 162 -23.84 -6.49 -2.33
N GLN A 163 -23.70 -6.89 -1.07
CA GLN A 163 -24.81 -7.33 -0.22
C GLN A 163 -25.69 -6.16 0.26
N THR A 164 -25.22 -4.92 0.17
CA THR A 164 -25.95 -3.72 0.59
C THR A 164 -26.64 -2.99 -0.57
N ALA A 165 -26.50 -3.51 -1.77
CA ALA A 165 -27.08 -2.93 -2.98
C ALA A 165 -28.60 -3.13 -3.07
#